data_b18c2510b983fdb27453574448d6a6b3
#
_entry.id   b18c2510b983fdb27453574448d6a6b3
#
_cell.length_a   1.000
_cell.length_b   1.000
_cell.length_c   1.000
_cell.angle_alpha   90.00
_cell.angle_beta   90.00
_cell.angle_gamma   90.00
#
_symmetry.space_group_name_H-M   'P 1'
#
loop_
_entity.id
_entity.type
_entity.pdbx_description
1 polymer ?
#
loop_
_entity_poly.entity_id
_entity_poly.type
_entity_poly.pdbx_seq_one_letter_code
_entity_poly.pdbx_strand_id
1 'polypeptide(L)'
;MQDYVAVADDFKLPPGMNLGSVSGVAINSKSHIFLLHRGPCPLVEFDADCNFIRSYCDGMFERAHGLRIDVDDNIWMTDVGAHVVYKLNPQGRLQMVLGVKGRPGEMHDFGHLRLFNEPNEAMVAPNGDVFVLQGHGKGPSCVLKFDKDGNFIKSWGKKGSAPGDFDLPHSIVIDAKGLLHIADRNNARIQVFDQDGNYIRESKHPGTPCGLFLTPDQRIFMAHGHTGLIKELDLDGNVLGETGGQGKTLGRYGEAHYIAVSARGEIFVTDTLNWRVQKYVKK
;
A
#
# COMPACT_ATOMS: atom_id res chain seq x y z
N MET A 1 13.70 -6.99 14.94
CA MET A 1 12.42 -7.78 14.86
C MET A 1 12.34 -8.92 15.89
N GLN A 2 13.43 -9.31 16.57
CA GLN A 2 13.42 -10.39 17.58
C GLN A 2 12.56 -10.09 18.83
N ASP A 3 12.31 -8.80 19.10
CA ASP A 3 11.49 -8.37 20.25
C ASP A 3 9.99 -8.31 19.93
N TYR A 4 9.58 -8.68 18.71
CA TYR A 4 8.18 -8.69 18.31
C TYR A 4 7.58 -10.09 18.41
N VAL A 5 6.34 -10.16 18.91
CA VAL A 5 5.55 -11.38 18.96
C VAL A 5 4.21 -11.13 18.29
N ALA A 6 3.79 -12.08 17.44
CA ALA A 6 2.47 -12.03 16.85
C ALA A 6 1.40 -12.34 17.91
N VAL A 7 0.31 -11.57 17.93
CA VAL A 7 -0.83 -11.79 18.81
C VAL A 7 -2.06 -12.20 18.00
N ALA A 8 -2.91 -13.05 18.60
CA ALA A 8 -4.08 -13.62 17.93
C ALA A 8 -5.31 -12.71 18.08
N ASP A 9 -6.15 -12.71 17.04
CA ASP A 9 -7.57 -12.28 17.03
C ASP A 9 -7.88 -10.93 17.69
N ASP A 10 -7.10 -9.90 17.34
CA ASP A 10 -7.28 -8.57 17.92
C ASP A 10 -8.48 -7.79 17.33
N PHE A 11 -8.85 -8.03 16.06
CA PHE A 11 -9.89 -7.26 15.40
C PHE A 11 -11.30 -7.75 15.75
N LYS A 12 -12.05 -6.93 16.53
CA LYS A 12 -13.38 -7.25 17.01
C LYS A 12 -14.45 -6.83 16.02
N LEU A 13 -14.80 -7.73 15.12
CA LEU A 13 -15.85 -7.51 14.13
C LEU A 13 -17.25 -7.70 14.73
N PRO A 14 -18.27 -6.96 14.23
CA PRO A 14 -19.67 -7.22 14.59
C PRO A 14 -20.10 -8.65 14.22
N PRO A 15 -21.08 -9.23 14.94
CA PRO A 15 -21.64 -10.53 14.59
C PRO A 15 -22.09 -10.58 13.12
N GLY A 16 -21.67 -11.63 12.41
CA GLY A 16 -22.03 -11.85 11.00
C GLY A 16 -21.15 -11.10 9.98
N MET A 17 -20.25 -10.21 10.44
CA MET A 17 -19.27 -9.57 9.57
C MET A 17 -17.99 -10.39 9.50
N ASN A 18 -17.47 -10.57 8.30
CA ASN A 18 -16.19 -11.26 8.06
C ASN A 18 -15.32 -10.43 7.13
N LEU A 19 -14.02 -10.43 7.36
CA LEU A 19 -13.07 -9.91 6.40
C LEU A 19 -12.96 -10.87 5.21
N GLY A 20 -12.96 -10.31 4.02
CA GLY A 20 -12.51 -11.04 2.83
C GLY A 20 -10.99 -11.04 2.71
N SER A 21 -10.49 -11.23 1.50
CA SER A 21 -9.06 -11.09 1.18
C SER A 21 -8.59 -9.66 1.50
N VAL A 22 -7.85 -9.48 2.59
CA VAL A 22 -7.41 -8.15 3.06
C VAL A 22 -6.23 -7.68 2.24
N SER A 23 -6.41 -6.58 1.51
CA SER A 23 -5.40 -6.06 0.59
C SER A 23 -4.62 -4.86 1.14
N GLY A 24 -5.19 -4.08 2.05
CA GLY A 24 -4.55 -2.87 2.58
C GLY A 24 -4.77 -2.67 4.07
N VAL A 25 -3.81 -2.02 4.73
CA VAL A 25 -3.90 -1.52 6.11
C VAL A 25 -3.26 -0.15 6.19
N ALA A 26 -3.92 0.80 6.85
CA ALA A 26 -3.40 2.14 7.12
C ALA A 26 -3.88 2.63 8.49
N ILE A 27 -3.19 3.64 9.05
CA ILE A 27 -3.50 4.20 10.37
C ILE A 27 -3.55 5.72 10.22
N ASN A 28 -4.59 6.35 10.76
CA ASN A 28 -4.77 7.79 10.71
C ASN A 28 -4.13 8.51 11.93
N SER A 29 -4.22 9.86 11.96
CA SER A 29 -3.66 10.69 13.03
C SER A 29 -4.25 10.41 14.41
N LYS A 30 -5.46 9.84 14.47
CA LYS A 30 -6.16 9.44 15.70
C LYS A 30 -5.81 8.03 16.15
N SER A 31 -4.86 7.37 15.50
CA SER A 31 -4.50 5.96 15.69
C SER A 31 -5.63 4.98 15.34
N HIS A 32 -6.63 5.39 14.56
CA HIS A 32 -7.61 4.46 14.04
C HIS A 32 -6.99 3.63 12.92
N ILE A 33 -7.32 2.35 12.91
CA ILE A 33 -6.80 1.37 11.95
C ILE A 33 -7.86 1.14 10.86
N PHE A 34 -7.45 1.29 9.62
CA PHE A 34 -8.29 1.06 8.46
C PHE A 34 -7.82 -0.19 7.74
N LEU A 35 -8.76 -1.08 7.43
CA LEU A 35 -8.51 -2.28 6.63
C LEU A 35 -9.30 -2.19 5.33
N LEU A 36 -8.62 -2.41 4.22
CA LEU A 36 -9.25 -2.54 2.91
C LEU A 36 -9.24 -4.02 2.51
N HIS A 37 -10.42 -4.56 2.20
CA HIS A 37 -10.56 -5.98 1.83
C HIS A 37 -11.51 -6.19 0.66
N ARG A 38 -11.52 -7.39 0.08
CA ARG A 38 -12.29 -7.75 -1.13
C ARG A 38 -13.61 -8.44 -0.83
N GLY A 39 -14.15 -8.23 0.36
CA GLY A 39 -15.48 -8.70 0.76
C GLY A 39 -16.54 -7.60 0.72
N PRO A 40 -17.77 -7.88 1.16
CA PRO A 40 -18.76 -6.85 1.46
C PRO A 40 -18.22 -5.83 2.44
N CYS A 41 -18.66 -4.57 2.36
CA CYS A 41 -18.16 -3.48 3.23
C CYS A 41 -16.63 -3.31 3.16
N PRO A 42 -16.06 -3.03 1.99
CA PRO A 42 -14.63 -3.23 1.71
C PRO A 42 -13.67 -2.38 2.52
N LEU A 43 -14.08 -1.23 3.06
CA LEU A 43 -13.26 -0.42 3.96
C LEU A 43 -13.84 -0.46 5.36
N VAL A 44 -13.05 -0.94 6.33
CA VAL A 44 -13.45 -1.06 7.74
C VAL A 44 -12.53 -0.22 8.62
N GLU A 45 -13.12 0.56 9.53
CA GLU A 45 -12.43 1.39 10.50
C GLU A 45 -12.55 0.80 11.90
N PHE A 46 -11.43 0.73 12.60
CA PHE A 46 -11.29 0.29 13.99
C PHE A 46 -10.62 1.40 14.82
N ASP A 47 -10.90 1.40 16.12
CA ASP A 47 -10.11 2.21 17.06
C ASP A 47 -8.71 1.63 17.29
N ALA A 48 -7.90 2.33 18.11
CA ALA A 48 -6.53 1.92 18.42
C ALA A 48 -6.45 0.56 19.18
N ASP A 49 -7.55 0.09 19.75
CA ASP A 49 -7.65 -1.17 20.47
C ASP A 49 -8.38 -2.25 19.64
N CYS A 50 -8.44 -2.04 18.32
CA CYS A 50 -9.03 -2.93 17.32
C CYS A 50 -10.54 -3.19 17.51
N ASN A 51 -11.28 -2.29 18.21
CA ASN A 51 -12.73 -2.36 18.25
C ASN A 51 -13.32 -1.75 16.98
N PHE A 52 -14.32 -2.40 16.40
CA PHE A 52 -15.03 -1.91 15.23
C PHE A 52 -15.69 -0.55 15.48
N ILE A 53 -15.49 0.39 14.55
CA ILE A 53 -16.16 1.69 14.56
C ILE A 53 -17.26 1.72 13.49
N ARG A 54 -16.89 1.47 12.24
CA ARG A 54 -17.81 1.50 11.09
C ARG A 54 -17.19 0.89 9.83
N SER A 55 -18.02 0.68 8.82
CA SER A 55 -17.59 0.28 7.48
C SER A 55 -18.12 1.24 6.42
N TYR A 56 -17.48 1.21 5.25
CA TYR A 56 -17.77 2.11 4.14
C TYR A 56 -17.64 1.41 2.79
N CYS A 57 -18.07 2.12 1.74
CA CYS A 57 -17.77 1.82 0.35
C CYS A 57 -18.43 0.55 -0.19
N ASP A 58 -19.60 0.17 0.34
CA ASP A 58 -20.37 -0.97 -0.16
C ASP A 58 -20.63 -0.84 -1.66
N GLY A 59 -20.28 -1.89 -2.42
CA GLY A 59 -20.44 -1.94 -3.87
C GLY A 59 -19.56 -0.98 -4.67
N MET A 60 -18.59 -0.30 -4.04
CA MET A 60 -17.74 0.68 -4.70
C MET A 60 -16.65 0.04 -5.56
N PHE A 61 -16.08 -1.07 -5.09
CA PHE A 61 -14.90 -1.71 -5.68
C PHE A 61 -15.26 -2.92 -6.55
N GLU A 62 -14.49 -3.07 -7.63
CA GLU A 62 -14.39 -4.34 -8.37
C GLU A 62 -13.29 -5.23 -7.79
N ARG A 63 -12.10 -4.66 -7.53
CA ARG A 63 -10.99 -5.36 -6.89
C ARG A 63 -10.13 -4.38 -6.09
N ALA A 64 -10.48 -4.15 -4.85
CA ALA A 64 -9.73 -3.29 -3.93
C ALA A 64 -8.26 -3.75 -3.78
N HIS A 65 -7.31 -2.78 -3.76
CA HIS A 65 -5.88 -3.11 -3.67
C HIS A 65 -5.10 -2.26 -2.68
N GLY A 66 -4.71 -1.02 -3.01
CA GLY A 66 -3.89 -0.16 -2.17
C GLY A 66 -4.72 0.69 -1.23
N LEU A 67 -4.18 0.98 -0.05
CA LEU A 67 -4.77 1.86 0.96
C LEU A 67 -3.69 2.72 1.60
N ARG A 68 -3.88 4.05 1.56
CA ARG A 68 -3.07 5.04 2.28
C ARG A 68 -3.95 6.08 2.95
N ILE A 69 -3.42 6.68 4.00
CA ILE A 69 -4.01 7.85 4.65
C ILE A 69 -2.96 8.96 4.58
N ASP A 70 -3.36 10.15 4.10
CA ASP A 70 -2.49 11.30 3.99
C ASP A 70 -2.43 12.10 5.31
N VAL A 71 -1.63 13.16 5.32
CA VAL A 71 -1.42 14.01 6.53
C VAL A 71 -2.68 14.74 6.99
N ASP A 72 -3.67 14.88 6.15
CA ASP A 72 -4.98 15.49 6.43
C ASP A 72 -6.04 14.44 6.78
N ASP A 73 -5.64 13.19 7.01
CA ASP A 73 -6.49 12.01 7.24
C ASP A 73 -7.42 11.66 6.06
N ASN A 74 -7.14 12.15 4.84
CA ASN A 74 -7.87 11.66 3.67
C ASN A 74 -7.45 10.23 3.34
N ILE A 75 -8.42 9.45 2.90
CA ILE A 75 -8.25 8.01 2.62
C ILE A 75 -8.09 7.84 1.12
N TRP A 76 -6.94 7.34 0.70
CA TRP A 76 -6.61 7.05 -0.68
C TRP A 76 -6.63 5.56 -0.93
N MET A 77 -7.40 5.14 -1.94
CA MET A 77 -7.59 3.73 -2.26
C MET A 77 -7.48 3.51 -3.77
N THR A 78 -6.90 2.37 -4.14
CA THR A 78 -6.85 1.94 -5.54
C THR A 78 -7.78 0.77 -5.79
N ASP A 79 -8.39 0.76 -6.96
CA ASP A 79 -9.17 -0.35 -7.48
C ASP A 79 -8.53 -0.85 -8.77
N VAL A 80 -7.81 -1.97 -8.66
CA VAL A 80 -7.12 -2.56 -9.82
C VAL A 80 -8.12 -3.17 -10.81
N GLY A 81 -9.31 -3.58 -10.38
CA GLY A 81 -10.36 -4.09 -11.26
C GLY A 81 -11.07 -2.99 -12.03
N ALA A 82 -11.39 -1.89 -11.35
CA ALA A 82 -12.08 -0.74 -11.93
C ALA A 82 -11.14 0.30 -12.55
N HIS A 83 -9.82 0.15 -12.44
CA HIS A 83 -8.80 1.03 -13.02
C HIS A 83 -8.85 2.48 -12.52
N VAL A 84 -9.12 2.69 -11.25
CA VAL A 84 -9.27 4.03 -10.65
C VAL A 84 -8.57 4.17 -9.31
N VAL A 85 -8.33 5.42 -8.93
CA VAL A 85 -7.90 5.82 -7.59
C VAL A 85 -9.00 6.67 -6.97
N TYR A 86 -9.38 6.36 -5.73
CA TYR A 86 -10.38 7.11 -4.97
C TYR A 86 -9.70 7.89 -3.84
N LYS A 87 -10.15 9.14 -3.63
CA LYS A 87 -9.88 9.93 -2.42
C LYS A 87 -11.16 10.16 -1.66
N LEU A 88 -11.22 9.73 -0.40
CA LEU A 88 -12.28 10.10 0.53
C LEU A 88 -11.75 11.08 1.56
N ASN A 89 -12.62 11.94 2.08
CA ASN A 89 -12.28 12.73 3.26
C ASN A 89 -12.32 11.86 4.55
N PRO A 90 -11.88 12.38 5.72
CA PRO A 90 -11.91 11.64 6.99
C PRO A 90 -13.30 11.16 7.44
N GLN A 91 -14.38 11.73 6.88
CA GLN A 91 -15.76 11.31 7.13
C GLN A 91 -16.24 10.20 6.18
N GLY A 92 -15.37 9.74 5.26
CA GLY A 92 -15.68 8.70 4.28
C GLY A 92 -16.45 9.21 3.04
N ARG A 93 -16.50 10.52 2.78
CA ARG A 93 -17.16 11.10 1.60
C ARG A 93 -16.18 11.19 0.44
N LEU A 94 -16.61 10.74 -0.74
CA LEU A 94 -15.83 10.82 -1.97
C LEU A 94 -15.50 12.28 -2.32
N GLN A 95 -14.21 12.57 -2.52
CA GLN A 95 -13.69 13.89 -2.87
C GLN A 95 -13.12 13.93 -4.30
N MET A 96 -12.48 12.83 -4.73
CA MET A 96 -11.81 12.75 -6.02
C MET A 96 -11.83 11.33 -6.55
N VAL A 97 -11.93 11.20 -7.86
CA VAL A 97 -11.66 9.96 -8.60
C VAL A 97 -10.65 10.30 -9.68
N LEU A 98 -9.50 9.60 -9.66
CA LEU A 98 -8.57 9.64 -10.78
C LEU A 98 -8.81 8.41 -11.65
N GLY A 99 -8.80 8.59 -12.97
CA GLY A 99 -9.18 7.57 -13.94
C GLY A 99 -10.67 7.55 -14.25
N VAL A 100 -11.11 6.56 -15.02
CA VAL A 100 -12.52 6.35 -15.39
C VAL A 100 -12.90 4.90 -15.04
N LYS A 101 -13.88 4.74 -14.14
CA LYS A 101 -14.29 3.43 -13.63
C LYS A 101 -14.64 2.45 -14.78
N GLY A 102 -14.05 1.26 -14.74
CA GLY A 102 -14.25 0.20 -15.72
C GLY A 102 -13.61 0.46 -17.08
N ARG A 103 -12.76 1.49 -17.20
CA ARG A 103 -12.10 1.84 -18.46
C ARG A 103 -10.59 1.79 -18.32
N PRO A 104 -9.95 0.66 -18.66
CA PRO A 104 -8.49 0.56 -18.71
C PRO A 104 -7.94 1.45 -19.83
N GLY A 105 -6.73 1.97 -19.66
CA GLY A 105 -6.08 2.79 -20.66
C GLY A 105 -4.57 2.65 -20.65
N GLU A 106 -3.95 3.08 -21.75
CA GLU A 106 -2.51 3.23 -21.86
C GLU A 106 -2.10 4.65 -21.50
N MET A 107 -0.80 4.85 -21.20
CA MET A 107 -0.25 6.11 -20.69
C MET A 107 -0.51 7.35 -21.55
N HIS A 108 -0.96 7.20 -22.80
CA HIS A 108 -1.06 8.27 -23.79
C HIS A 108 -2.46 8.69 -24.16
N ASP A 109 -3.51 8.08 -23.55
CA ASP A 109 -4.85 8.26 -24.05
C ASP A 109 -5.65 9.31 -23.31
N PHE A 110 -6.30 10.18 -24.13
CA PHE A 110 -7.39 11.10 -23.81
C PHE A 110 -7.06 12.44 -23.15
N GLY A 111 -6.18 13.25 -23.77
CA GLY A 111 -6.14 14.69 -23.52
C GLY A 111 -6.02 15.10 -22.05
N HIS A 112 -7.13 15.42 -21.41
CA HIS A 112 -7.19 15.83 -20.00
C HIS A 112 -7.43 14.68 -19.00
N LEU A 113 -7.92 13.53 -19.46
CA LEU A 113 -8.21 12.38 -18.62
C LEU A 113 -7.07 11.36 -18.73
N ARG A 114 -6.42 11.08 -17.62
CA ARG A 114 -5.48 9.96 -17.52
C ARG A 114 -6.24 8.72 -17.14
N LEU A 115 -6.14 7.70 -17.99
CA LEU A 115 -6.64 6.38 -17.69
C LEU A 115 -5.53 5.57 -17.02
N PHE A 116 -5.91 4.73 -16.07
CA PHE A 116 -4.99 3.76 -15.48
C PHE A 116 -5.20 2.37 -16.08
N ASN A 117 -4.19 1.54 -15.91
CA ASN A 117 -4.31 0.11 -16.16
C ASN A 117 -3.81 -0.63 -14.91
N GLU A 118 -4.77 -1.01 -14.04
CA GLU A 118 -4.54 -1.67 -12.78
C GLU A 118 -3.60 -0.89 -11.83
N PRO A 119 -4.04 0.27 -11.29
CA PRO A 119 -3.24 1.06 -10.34
C PRO A 119 -3.06 0.32 -9.02
N ASN A 120 -1.82 0.18 -8.56
CA ASN A 120 -1.47 -0.58 -7.35
C ASN A 120 -1.62 0.23 -6.07
N GLU A 121 -1.07 1.42 -6.04
CA GLU A 121 -1.03 2.27 -4.86
C GLU A 121 -1.02 3.75 -5.24
N ALA A 122 -1.53 4.60 -4.37
CA ALA A 122 -1.41 6.05 -4.45
C ALA A 122 -0.77 6.58 -3.15
N MET A 123 0.24 7.44 -3.27
CA MET A 123 0.95 8.07 -2.16
C MET A 123 0.95 9.58 -2.35
N VAL A 124 0.66 10.32 -1.28
CA VAL A 124 0.65 11.79 -1.28
C VAL A 124 1.92 12.31 -0.62
N ALA A 125 2.63 13.18 -1.34
CA ALA A 125 3.78 13.89 -0.80
C ALA A 125 3.35 15.07 0.10
N PRO A 126 4.25 15.59 0.97
CA PRO A 126 3.93 16.72 1.84
C PRO A 126 3.49 18.01 1.12
N ASN A 127 3.88 18.20 -0.14
CA ASN A 127 3.45 19.32 -0.98
C ASN A 127 2.08 19.11 -1.64
N GLY A 128 1.45 17.94 -1.44
CA GLY A 128 0.17 17.55 -2.01
C GLY A 128 0.26 16.81 -3.34
N ASP A 129 1.44 16.67 -3.96
CA ASP A 129 1.60 15.86 -5.18
C ASP A 129 1.24 14.40 -4.91
N VAL A 130 0.56 13.78 -5.87
CA VAL A 130 0.09 12.40 -5.78
C VAL A 130 0.88 11.52 -6.73
N PHE A 131 1.49 10.47 -6.20
CA PHE A 131 2.21 9.45 -6.98
C PHE A 131 1.36 8.18 -7.04
N VAL A 132 1.04 7.73 -8.25
CA VAL A 132 0.27 6.50 -8.50
C VAL A 132 1.18 5.48 -9.15
N LEU A 133 1.30 4.31 -8.52
CA LEU A 133 1.98 3.16 -9.12
C LEU A 133 0.98 2.35 -9.93
N GLN A 134 1.41 1.89 -11.10
CA GLN A 134 0.58 1.03 -11.95
C GLN A 134 1.41 -0.10 -12.54
N GLY A 135 0.77 -1.26 -12.82
CA GLY A 135 1.45 -2.42 -13.40
C GLY A 135 1.06 -3.76 -12.80
N HIS A 136 -0.10 -3.86 -12.14
CA HIS A 136 -0.54 -5.10 -11.51
C HIS A 136 -0.88 -6.21 -12.53
N GLY A 137 -1.21 -5.84 -13.75
CA GLY A 137 -1.58 -6.76 -14.81
C GLY A 137 -0.63 -6.75 -15.99
N LYS A 138 -1.20 -6.80 -17.20
CA LYS A 138 -0.47 -6.79 -18.47
C LYS A 138 -0.15 -5.40 -18.99
N GLY A 139 -0.68 -4.36 -18.36
CA GLY A 139 -0.49 -2.97 -18.74
C GLY A 139 0.92 -2.42 -18.45
N PRO A 140 1.12 -1.11 -18.73
CA PRO A 140 2.39 -0.45 -18.47
C PRO A 140 2.75 -0.49 -16.97
N SER A 141 4.00 -0.77 -16.65
CA SER A 141 4.57 -0.69 -15.30
C SER A 141 5.29 0.64 -15.15
N CYS A 142 4.69 1.58 -14.40
CA CYS A 142 5.22 2.94 -14.29
C CYS A 142 4.74 3.67 -13.05
N VAL A 143 5.29 4.85 -12.82
CA VAL A 143 4.83 5.83 -11.83
C VAL A 143 4.20 7.00 -12.58
N LEU A 144 3.03 7.45 -12.11
CA LEU A 144 2.35 8.65 -12.59
C LEU A 144 2.32 9.68 -11.47
N LYS A 145 2.65 10.93 -11.79
CA LYS A 145 2.61 12.06 -10.85
C LYS A 145 1.48 13.01 -11.23
N PHE A 146 0.71 13.40 -10.23
CA PHE A 146 -0.38 14.38 -10.32
C PHE A 146 -0.16 15.49 -9.30
N ASP A 147 -0.75 16.66 -9.53
CA ASP A 147 -0.86 17.69 -8.51
C ASP A 147 -1.96 17.37 -7.48
N LYS A 148 -2.08 18.18 -6.44
CA LYS A 148 -3.08 18.05 -5.38
C LYS A 148 -4.54 18.11 -5.87
N ASP A 149 -4.77 18.69 -7.05
CA ASP A 149 -6.09 18.87 -7.66
C ASP A 149 -6.41 17.73 -8.67
N GLY A 150 -5.46 16.78 -8.84
CA GLY A 150 -5.63 15.62 -9.72
C GLY A 150 -5.22 15.86 -11.16
N ASN A 151 -4.57 17.00 -11.47
CA ASN A 151 -4.05 17.26 -12.80
C ASN A 151 -2.76 16.47 -13.02
N PHE A 152 -2.67 15.79 -14.16
CA PHE A 152 -1.47 15.02 -14.51
C PHE A 152 -0.26 15.93 -14.74
N ILE A 153 0.86 15.60 -14.13
CA ILE A 153 2.12 16.32 -14.30
C ILE A 153 3.05 15.55 -15.25
N LYS A 154 3.38 14.29 -14.91
CA LYS A 154 4.31 13.46 -15.67
C LYS A 154 4.20 11.98 -15.30
N SER A 155 4.88 11.14 -16.07
CA SER A 155 5.09 9.73 -15.73
C SER A 155 6.50 9.29 -16.09
N TRP A 156 6.99 8.23 -15.45
CA TRP A 156 8.27 7.62 -15.77
C TRP A 156 8.25 6.11 -15.53
N GLY A 157 9.23 5.43 -16.11
CA GLY A 157 9.33 3.98 -16.09
C GLY A 157 8.50 3.32 -17.17
N LYS A 158 8.87 2.11 -17.47
CA LYS A 158 8.18 1.19 -18.37
C LYS A 158 8.37 -0.24 -17.86
N LYS A 159 7.69 -1.20 -18.45
CA LYS A 159 7.91 -2.60 -18.10
C LYS A 159 9.33 -3.04 -18.47
N GLY A 160 10.08 -3.51 -17.49
CA GLY A 160 11.47 -3.93 -17.67
C GLY A 160 12.21 -4.15 -16.36
N SER A 161 13.51 -4.46 -16.45
CA SER A 161 14.38 -4.72 -15.29
C SER A 161 15.60 -3.77 -15.21
N ALA A 162 15.78 -2.87 -16.19
CA ALA A 162 16.84 -1.87 -16.13
C ALA A 162 16.60 -0.88 -14.98
N PRO A 163 17.62 -0.15 -14.51
CA PRO A 163 17.42 0.97 -13.59
C PRO A 163 16.41 1.97 -14.14
N GLY A 164 15.38 2.30 -13.35
CA GLY A 164 14.28 3.17 -13.76
C GLY A 164 13.10 2.47 -14.45
N ASP A 165 13.27 1.23 -14.90
CA ASP A 165 12.17 0.39 -15.39
C ASP A 165 11.56 -0.42 -14.25
N PHE A 166 10.33 -0.93 -14.42
CA PHE A 166 9.61 -1.68 -13.38
C PHE A 166 9.00 -2.97 -13.91
N ASP A 167 8.91 -3.96 -13.02
CA ASP A 167 8.00 -5.08 -13.21
C ASP A 167 7.14 -5.23 -11.97
N LEU A 168 5.93 -4.67 -12.05
CA LEU A 168 4.96 -4.58 -10.96
C LEU A 168 5.47 -3.70 -9.79
N PRO A 169 5.59 -2.35 -9.97
CA PRO A 169 5.85 -1.44 -8.85
C PRO A 169 4.65 -1.50 -7.91
N HIS A 170 4.86 -1.99 -6.68
CA HIS A 170 3.75 -2.45 -5.84
C HIS A 170 3.45 -1.52 -4.66
N SER A 171 4.47 -0.93 -4.05
CA SER A 171 4.31 -0.04 -2.92
C SER A 171 5.34 1.08 -2.94
N ILE A 172 5.01 2.23 -2.34
CA ILE A 172 5.84 3.43 -2.31
C ILE A 172 5.79 4.08 -0.93
N VAL A 173 6.95 4.55 -0.47
CA VAL A 173 7.06 5.47 0.68
C VAL A 173 7.96 6.65 0.33
N ILE A 174 7.79 7.77 1.01
CA ILE A 174 8.54 9.01 0.79
C ILE A 174 9.32 9.34 2.07
N ASP A 175 10.64 9.41 1.99
CA ASP A 175 11.49 9.70 3.12
C ASP A 175 11.53 11.21 3.49
N ALA A 176 12.16 11.55 4.59
CA ALA A 176 12.27 12.95 5.06
C ALA A 176 13.06 13.86 4.11
N LYS A 177 13.82 13.30 3.17
CA LYS A 177 14.51 14.05 2.11
C LYS A 177 13.64 14.20 0.85
N GLY A 178 12.42 13.65 0.88
CA GLY A 178 11.51 13.63 -0.27
C GLY A 178 11.83 12.57 -1.31
N LEU A 179 12.69 11.60 -1.01
CA LEU A 179 13.00 10.51 -1.93
C LEU A 179 11.91 9.43 -1.91
N LEU A 180 11.59 8.93 -3.07
CA LEU A 180 10.61 7.87 -3.29
C LEU A 180 11.30 6.52 -3.23
N HIS A 181 10.93 5.67 -2.27
CA HIS A 181 11.36 4.28 -2.19
C HIS A 181 10.24 3.40 -2.72
N ILE A 182 10.46 2.72 -3.83
CA ILE A 182 9.44 1.96 -4.58
C ILE A 182 9.80 0.48 -4.59
N ALA A 183 8.89 -0.34 -4.05
CA ALA A 183 9.00 -1.80 -4.13
C ALA A 183 8.67 -2.25 -5.55
N ASP A 184 9.69 -2.65 -6.30
CA ASP A 184 9.60 -3.21 -7.64
C ASP A 184 9.53 -4.75 -7.53
N ARG A 185 8.31 -5.23 -7.29
CA ARG A 185 7.99 -6.55 -6.75
C ARG A 185 8.59 -7.70 -7.54
N ASN A 186 8.34 -7.77 -8.85
CA ASN A 186 8.77 -8.89 -9.67
C ASN A 186 10.27 -8.80 -10.04
N ASN A 187 10.88 -7.62 -9.91
CA ASN A 187 12.33 -7.44 -10.02
C ASN A 187 13.06 -7.68 -8.69
N ALA A 188 12.34 -8.03 -7.61
CA ALA A 188 12.89 -8.36 -6.30
C ALA A 188 13.82 -7.27 -5.75
N ARG A 189 13.41 -5.98 -5.85
CA ARG A 189 14.21 -4.83 -5.44
C ARG A 189 13.35 -3.69 -4.89
N ILE A 190 14.00 -2.77 -4.18
CA ILE A 190 13.48 -1.42 -3.93
C ILE A 190 14.33 -0.47 -4.75
N GLN A 191 13.70 0.38 -5.56
CA GLN A 191 14.36 1.46 -6.29
C GLN A 191 14.07 2.79 -5.61
N VAL A 192 15.07 3.70 -5.64
CA VAL A 192 14.97 5.05 -5.05
C VAL A 192 15.06 6.08 -6.13
N PHE A 193 14.13 7.04 -6.12
CA PHE A 193 14.01 8.15 -7.05
C PHE A 193 13.87 9.48 -6.30
N ASP A 194 14.18 10.57 -6.96
CA ASP A 194 13.64 11.87 -6.55
C ASP A 194 12.17 12.02 -7.01
N GLN A 195 11.51 13.12 -6.60
CA GLN A 195 10.12 13.38 -7.00
C GLN A 195 9.95 13.81 -8.46
N ASP A 196 11.03 14.00 -9.17
CA ASP A 196 11.06 14.25 -10.62
C ASP A 196 11.25 12.98 -11.44
N GLY A 197 11.39 11.83 -10.78
CA GLY A 197 11.52 10.53 -11.40
C GLY A 197 12.93 10.20 -11.85
N ASN A 198 13.94 10.94 -11.38
CA ASN A 198 15.33 10.59 -11.64
C ASN A 198 15.73 9.43 -10.73
N TYR A 199 16.23 8.35 -11.35
CA TYR A 199 16.75 7.19 -10.65
C TYR A 199 18.00 7.56 -9.85
N ILE A 200 18.08 7.09 -8.59
CA ILE A 200 19.21 7.35 -7.70
C ILE A 200 19.97 6.06 -7.39
N ARG A 201 19.28 5.02 -6.90
CA ARG A 201 19.87 3.74 -6.52
C ARG A 201 18.82 2.65 -6.37
N GLU A 202 19.28 1.44 -6.16
CA GLU A 202 18.42 0.31 -5.79
C GLU A 202 19.06 -0.57 -4.72
N SER A 203 18.22 -1.33 -4.01
CA SER A 203 18.62 -2.42 -3.12
C SER A 203 17.89 -3.70 -3.49
N LYS A 204 18.59 -4.84 -3.45
CA LYS A 204 18.03 -6.15 -3.83
C LYS A 204 17.38 -6.81 -2.62
N HIS A 205 16.17 -7.32 -2.87
CA HIS A 205 15.38 -8.06 -1.87
C HIS A 205 14.83 -9.33 -2.52
N PRO A 206 15.64 -10.41 -2.61
CA PRO A 206 15.23 -11.64 -3.28
C PRO A 206 13.91 -12.18 -2.75
N GLY A 207 12.94 -12.34 -3.64
CA GLY A 207 11.56 -12.70 -3.36
C GLY A 207 10.58 -11.64 -3.87
N THR A 208 9.55 -11.32 -3.10
CA THR A 208 8.45 -10.44 -3.52
C THR A 208 8.24 -9.28 -2.55
N PRO A 209 9.03 -8.20 -2.60
CA PRO A 209 8.77 -6.99 -1.82
C PRO A 209 7.39 -6.42 -2.20
N CYS A 210 6.45 -6.39 -1.25
CA CYS A 210 5.07 -5.97 -1.49
C CYS A 210 4.77 -4.62 -0.83
N GLY A 211 4.36 -4.63 0.42
CA GLY A 211 3.98 -3.41 1.14
C GLY A 211 5.16 -2.76 1.83
N LEU A 212 5.27 -1.45 1.74
CA LEU A 212 6.24 -0.64 2.47
C LEU A 212 5.52 0.30 3.43
N PHE A 213 6.11 0.51 4.60
CA PHE A 213 5.73 1.54 5.56
C PHE A 213 6.97 2.23 6.07
N LEU A 214 6.96 3.56 6.12
CA LEU A 214 8.06 4.36 6.66
C LEU A 214 7.67 4.92 8.02
N THR A 215 8.46 4.65 9.03
CA THR A 215 8.29 5.20 10.37
C THR A 215 8.86 6.63 10.49
N PRO A 216 8.41 7.45 11.47
CA PRO A 216 8.95 8.79 11.67
C PRO A 216 10.47 8.82 11.92
N ASP A 217 11.04 7.78 12.50
CA ASP A 217 12.49 7.61 12.70
C ASP A 217 13.22 7.03 11.49
N GLN A 218 12.56 7.07 10.32
CA GLN A 218 13.12 6.73 9.00
C GLN A 218 13.55 5.26 8.88
N ARG A 219 12.77 4.34 9.42
CA ARG A 219 12.89 2.90 9.20
C ARG A 219 11.82 2.46 8.21
N ILE A 220 12.19 1.61 7.27
CA ILE A 220 11.24 1.01 6.34
C ILE A 220 10.84 -0.37 6.86
N PHE A 221 9.56 -0.57 7.11
CA PHE A 221 9.00 -1.90 7.33
C PHE A 221 8.45 -2.43 6.02
N MET A 222 8.81 -3.66 5.67
CA MET A 222 8.45 -4.29 4.41
C MET A 222 7.71 -5.61 4.66
N ALA A 223 6.49 -5.71 4.13
CA ALA A 223 5.80 -6.98 3.93
C ALA A 223 6.38 -7.66 2.69
N HIS A 224 6.91 -8.87 2.85
CA HIS A 224 7.64 -9.57 1.80
C HIS A 224 6.83 -10.77 1.28
N GLY A 225 5.80 -10.48 0.53
CA GLY A 225 4.85 -11.30 -0.20
C GLY A 225 4.82 -12.80 0.12
N HIS A 226 5.11 -13.59 -0.88
CA HIS A 226 5.01 -15.05 -0.79
C HIS A 226 6.07 -15.72 0.11
N THR A 227 7.11 -15.02 0.52
CA THR A 227 8.00 -15.56 1.57
C THR A 227 7.38 -15.46 2.95
N GLY A 228 6.37 -14.60 3.11
CA GLY A 228 5.69 -14.32 4.38
C GLY A 228 6.58 -13.64 5.41
N LEU A 229 7.74 -13.11 5.01
CA LEU A 229 8.63 -12.39 5.90
C LEU A 229 8.18 -10.95 6.10
N ILE A 230 8.43 -10.44 7.29
CA ILE A 230 8.33 -9.03 7.63
C ILE A 230 9.75 -8.57 7.92
N LYS A 231 10.19 -7.53 7.22
CA LYS A 231 11.57 -7.02 7.35
C LYS A 231 11.58 -5.57 7.80
N GLU A 232 12.52 -5.24 8.67
CA GLU A 232 12.89 -3.88 9.02
C GLU A 232 14.16 -3.51 8.28
N LEU A 233 14.16 -2.37 7.57
CA LEU A 233 15.25 -1.90 6.74
C LEU A 233 15.66 -0.49 7.17
N ASP A 234 16.91 -0.14 6.93
CA ASP A 234 17.32 1.27 6.86
C ASP A 234 16.97 1.89 5.48
N LEU A 235 17.21 3.19 5.32
CA LEU A 235 16.93 3.88 4.05
C LEU A 235 17.83 3.41 2.90
N ASP A 236 18.97 2.79 3.17
CA ASP A 236 19.85 2.21 2.15
C ASP A 236 19.41 0.81 1.71
N GLY A 237 18.39 0.27 2.38
CA GLY A 237 17.82 -1.04 2.10
C GLY A 237 18.52 -2.20 2.80
N ASN A 238 19.42 -1.93 3.76
CA ASN A 238 20.01 -2.99 4.56
C ASN A 238 18.97 -3.57 5.53
N VAL A 239 18.92 -4.89 5.63
CA VAL A 239 18.02 -5.60 6.54
C VAL A 239 18.55 -5.50 7.97
N LEU A 240 17.81 -4.84 8.86
CA LEU A 240 18.12 -4.66 10.27
C LEU A 240 17.54 -5.79 11.13
N GLY A 241 16.47 -6.41 10.66
CA GLY A 241 15.83 -7.52 11.29
C GLY A 241 14.68 -8.07 10.48
N GLU A 242 14.33 -9.33 10.75
CA GLU A 242 13.20 -9.98 10.10
C GLU A 242 12.46 -10.92 11.04
N THR A 243 11.21 -11.22 10.73
CA THR A 243 10.34 -12.20 11.40
C THR A 243 9.33 -12.74 10.40
N GLY A 244 8.48 -13.69 10.83
CA GLY A 244 7.44 -14.24 9.97
C GLY A 244 7.85 -15.51 9.26
N GLY A 245 7.34 -15.70 8.05
CA GLY A 245 7.55 -16.84 7.16
C GLY A 245 6.25 -17.35 6.56
N GLN A 246 6.34 -18.23 5.58
CA GLN A 246 5.20 -18.79 4.86
C GLN A 246 4.38 -19.74 5.75
N GLY A 247 3.05 -19.70 5.64
CA GLY A 247 2.15 -20.60 6.33
C GLY A 247 0.79 -20.00 6.72
N LYS A 248 0.05 -20.72 7.58
CA LYS A 248 -1.30 -20.35 8.04
C LYS A 248 -1.39 -20.11 9.55
N THR A 249 -0.39 -20.55 10.30
CA THR A 249 -0.37 -20.37 11.76
C THR A 249 -0.09 -18.91 12.13
N LEU A 250 -0.23 -18.58 13.40
CA LEU A 250 0.11 -17.26 13.93
C LEU A 250 1.57 -16.92 13.61
N GLY A 251 1.84 -15.69 13.17
CA GLY A 251 3.16 -15.25 12.72
C GLY A 251 3.63 -15.81 11.38
N ARG A 252 2.74 -16.52 10.64
CA ARG A 252 3.02 -17.05 9.29
C ARG A 252 1.98 -16.50 8.32
N TYR A 253 2.34 -16.38 7.03
CA TYR A 253 1.53 -15.72 6.00
C TYR A 253 1.39 -16.59 4.77
N GLY A 254 0.21 -16.57 4.18
CA GLY A 254 0.01 -17.04 2.81
C GLY A 254 0.60 -16.03 1.82
N GLU A 255 0.31 -14.75 2.03
CA GLU A 255 0.92 -13.61 1.35
C GLU A 255 0.91 -12.40 2.29
N ALA A 256 2.08 -11.99 2.78
CA ALA A 256 2.26 -10.73 3.52
C ALA A 256 2.20 -9.58 2.51
N HIS A 257 1.09 -8.80 2.48
CA HIS A 257 0.80 -7.92 1.35
C HIS A 257 1.03 -6.44 1.68
N TYR A 258 0.35 -5.90 2.69
CA TYR A 258 0.56 -4.53 3.18
C TYR A 258 0.93 -4.53 4.66
N ILE A 259 1.54 -3.42 5.10
CA ILE A 259 2.05 -3.26 6.46
C ILE A 259 1.84 -1.83 6.94
N ALA A 260 1.50 -1.66 8.21
CA ALA A 260 1.47 -0.38 8.89
C ALA A 260 2.02 -0.54 10.31
N VAL A 261 2.62 0.53 10.85
CA VAL A 261 3.13 0.58 12.23
C VAL A 261 2.43 1.70 12.98
N SER A 262 1.86 1.39 14.14
CA SER A 262 1.18 2.38 14.98
C SER A 262 2.18 3.24 15.76
N ALA A 263 1.70 4.37 16.30
CA ALA A 263 2.50 5.20 17.20
C ALA A 263 2.94 4.46 18.49
N ARG A 264 2.24 3.37 18.86
CA ARG A 264 2.63 2.46 19.95
C ARG A 264 3.73 1.47 19.54
N GLY A 265 4.15 1.48 18.27
CA GLY A 265 5.11 0.52 17.72
C GLY A 265 4.50 -0.85 17.38
N GLU A 266 3.18 -0.99 17.38
CA GLU A 266 2.49 -2.21 16.94
C GLU A 266 2.54 -2.32 15.43
N ILE A 267 2.80 -3.51 14.90
CA ILE A 267 2.88 -3.75 13.47
C ILE A 267 1.65 -4.53 13.03
N PHE A 268 0.95 -4.02 12.03
CA PHE A 268 -0.20 -4.66 11.40
C PHE A 268 0.17 -5.10 10.00
N VAL A 269 -0.06 -6.37 9.68
CA VAL A 269 0.29 -6.96 8.39
C VAL A 269 -0.90 -7.69 7.80
N THR A 270 -1.28 -7.34 6.58
CA THR A 270 -2.35 -8.03 5.87
C THR A 270 -1.86 -9.36 5.32
N ASP A 271 -2.66 -10.40 5.50
CA ASP A 271 -2.43 -11.75 5.00
C ASP A 271 -3.53 -12.08 3.97
N THR A 272 -3.29 -11.66 2.73
CA THR A 272 -4.27 -11.63 1.67
C THR A 272 -4.83 -13.01 1.34
N LEU A 273 -3.99 -14.04 1.33
CA LEU A 273 -4.40 -15.40 1.00
C LEU A 273 -5.06 -16.15 2.17
N ASN A 274 -4.81 -15.72 3.41
CA ASN A 274 -5.47 -16.31 4.59
C ASN A 274 -6.62 -15.43 5.13
N TRP A 275 -7.00 -14.35 4.42
CA TRP A 275 -8.14 -13.46 4.72
C TRP A 275 -8.12 -12.89 6.14
N ARG A 276 -6.97 -12.39 6.57
CA ARG A 276 -6.80 -11.86 7.93
C ARG A 276 -5.78 -10.73 7.98
N VAL A 277 -5.73 -10.06 9.11
CA VAL A 277 -4.64 -9.17 9.52
C VAL A 277 -3.99 -9.76 10.76
N GLN A 278 -2.68 -9.71 10.82
CA GLN A 278 -1.95 -10.12 12.01
C GLN A 278 -1.27 -8.91 12.64
N LYS A 279 -1.31 -8.84 13.95
CA LYS A 279 -0.71 -7.81 14.78
C LYS A 279 0.53 -8.35 15.48
N TYR A 280 1.57 -7.52 15.54
CA TYR A 280 2.74 -7.79 16.37
C TYR A 280 2.87 -6.70 17.41
N VAL A 281 3.25 -7.09 18.61
CA VAL A 281 3.57 -6.22 19.74
C VAL A 281 5.00 -6.46 20.20
N LYS A 282 5.65 -5.44 20.78
CA LYS A 282 6.95 -5.65 21.44
C LYS A 282 6.74 -6.45 22.73
N LYS A 283 7.69 -7.35 23.00
CA LYS A 283 7.77 -8.10 24.26
C LYS A 283 8.08 -7.18 25.43
#